data_cb4badcf41e19057b2dbb6fadf067898
#
_entry.id   cb4badcf41e19057b2dbb6fadf067898
#
_cell.length_a   1.000
_cell.length_b   1.000
_cell.length_c   1.000
_cell.angle_alpha   90.00
_cell.angle_beta   90.00
_cell.angle_gamma   90.00
#
_symmetry.space_group_name_H-M   'P 1'
#
loop_
_entity.id
_entity.type
_entity.pdbx_description
1 polymer ?
#
loop_
_entity_poly.entity_id
_entity_poly.type
_entity_poly.pdbx_seq_one_letter_code
_entity_poly.pdbx_strand_id
1 'polypeptide(L)'
;MNALVRRLLPGLASLLLLAGCAIAPLQPVNVQWQSHQVTLEQIQHYQLTGKLGYIAPDQRQSFNFQWQKSPQKLSLRLSNFLGQTVLNLQVDEQGARVETYDDQIYRDQDAQSLIRNLTGLDIPVEQLEDWILGLPTQATHYELNEQNTLATLTKLASTVEWHVEYQRYQAIEWQHQPIPLPDKLKLQQNKTSIQLVISQWTLLP
;
A
#
# COMPACT_ATOMS: atom_id res chain seq x y z
N MET A 1 -29.02 59.23 -2.12
CA MET A 1 -29.35 57.81 -1.85
C MET A 1 -28.55 56.86 -2.75
N ASN A 2 -27.28 57.11 -3.09
CA ASN A 2 -26.57 56.21 -4.05
C ASN A 2 -25.08 56.03 -3.81
N ALA A 3 -24.49 56.65 -2.80
CA ALA A 3 -23.04 56.51 -2.55
C ALA A 3 -22.71 55.33 -1.59
N LEU A 4 -23.62 54.97 -0.69
CA LEU A 4 -23.44 53.85 0.27
C LEU A 4 -23.57 52.49 -0.42
N VAL A 5 -24.51 52.33 -1.36
CA VAL A 5 -24.74 51.08 -2.09
C VAL A 5 -23.57 50.74 -3.00
N ARG A 6 -22.89 51.77 -3.57
CA ARG A 6 -21.79 51.54 -4.51
C ARG A 6 -20.46 51.12 -3.84
N ARG A 7 -20.33 51.33 -2.50
CA ARG A 7 -19.18 50.87 -1.72
C ARG A 7 -19.36 49.50 -1.05
N LEU A 8 -20.61 49.01 -0.94
CA LEU A 8 -20.91 47.71 -0.38
C LEU A 8 -20.90 46.57 -1.40
N LEU A 9 -21.10 46.87 -2.69
CA LEU A 9 -21.06 45.85 -3.75
C LEU A 9 -19.71 45.14 -3.91
N PRO A 10 -18.54 45.79 -3.85
CA PRO A 10 -17.27 45.03 -3.99
C PRO A 10 -16.93 44.15 -2.78
N GLY A 11 -17.42 44.50 -1.58
CA GLY A 11 -17.26 43.67 -0.39
C GLY A 11 -18.08 42.35 -0.39
N LEU A 12 -19.27 42.40 -0.96
CA LEU A 12 -20.16 41.24 -1.08
C LEU A 12 -19.69 40.26 -2.16
N ALA A 13 -19.11 40.78 -3.25
CA ALA A 13 -18.51 39.94 -4.31
C ALA A 13 -17.24 39.22 -3.87
N SER A 14 -16.48 39.77 -2.92
CA SER A 14 -15.27 39.13 -2.38
C SER A 14 -15.57 37.97 -1.44
N LEU A 15 -16.75 37.97 -0.79
CA LEU A 15 -17.19 36.90 0.13
C LEU A 15 -17.65 35.62 -0.61
N LEU A 16 -18.08 35.74 -1.86
CA LEU A 16 -18.56 34.60 -2.67
C LEU A 16 -17.44 33.76 -3.29
N LEU A 17 -16.20 34.24 -3.27
CA LEU A 17 -15.04 33.53 -3.83
C LEU A 17 -14.37 32.55 -2.84
N LEU A 18 -14.82 32.51 -1.58
CA LEU A 18 -14.32 31.56 -0.57
C LEU A 18 -15.14 30.26 -0.48
N ALA A 19 -16.04 30.00 -1.40
CA ALA A 19 -16.62 28.68 -1.54
C ALA A 19 -15.55 27.72 -2.09
N GLY A 20 -14.52 27.47 -1.28
CA GLY A 20 -13.50 26.46 -1.56
C GLY A 20 -14.19 25.12 -1.77
N CYS A 21 -13.78 24.37 -2.81
CA CYS A 21 -14.21 23.01 -3.04
C CYS A 21 -13.93 22.18 -1.79
N ALA A 22 -14.91 21.99 -0.93
CA ALA A 22 -14.88 20.97 0.09
C ALA A 22 -14.86 19.64 -0.66
N ILE A 23 -13.71 19.00 -0.75
CA ILE A 23 -13.60 17.61 -1.21
C ILE A 23 -14.39 16.80 -0.19
N ALA A 24 -15.59 16.36 -0.56
CA ALA A 24 -16.37 15.47 0.28
C ALA A 24 -15.51 14.23 0.58
N PRO A 25 -15.40 13.81 1.85
CA PRO A 25 -14.70 12.58 2.17
C PRO A 25 -15.37 11.45 1.40
N LEU A 26 -14.56 10.65 0.69
CA LEU A 26 -15.06 9.48 -0.02
C LEU A 26 -15.79 8.59 0.98
N GLN A 27 -17.07 8.32 0.71
CA GLN A 27 -17.87 7.44 1.55
C GLN A 27 -17.24 6.05 1.56
N PRO A 28 -17.17 5.36 2.71
CA PRO A 28 -16.69 3.99 2.76
C PRO A 28 -17.56 3.10 1.87
N VAL A 29 -16.92 2.33 1.00
CA VAL A 29 -17.61 1.41 0.08
C VAL A 29 -17.88 0.11 0.83
N ASN A 30 -19.18 -0.21 1.04
CA ASN A 30 -19.58 -1.52 1.54
C ASN A 30 -19.59 -2.54 0.40
N VAL A 31 -19.06 -3.72 0.65
CA VAL A 31 -18.97 -4.79 -0.33
C VAL A 31 -19.64 -6.08 0.17
N GLN A 32 -19.91 -7.00 -0.75
CA GLN A 32 -20.17 -8.39 -0.44
C GLN A 32 -18.85 -9.14 -0.48
N TRP A 33 -18.39 -9.69 0.63
CA TRP A 33 -17.03 -10.22 0.76
C TRP A 33 -16.64 -11.20 -0.34
N GLN A 34 -17.47 -12.22 -0.62
CA GLN A 34 -17.16 -13.22 -1.64
C GLN A 34 -16.99 -12.60 -3.04
N SER A 35 -17.89 -11.69 -3.42
CA SER A 35 -17.80 -11.01 -4.72
C SER A 35 -16.60 -10.07 -4.78
N HIS A 36 -16.30 -9.42 -3.66
CA HIS A 36 -15.14 -8.54 -3.56
C HIS A 36 -13.83 -9.32 -3.71
N GLN A 37 -13.72 -10.45 -3.02
CA GLN A 37 -12.56 -11.34 -3.12
C GLN A 37 -12.32 -11.79 -4.57
N VAL A 38 -13.36 -12.25 -5.28
CA VAL A 38 -13.26 -12.62 -6.70
C VAL A 38 -12.79 -11.44 -7.56
N THR A 39 -13.25 -10.22 -7.26
CA THR A 39 -12.80 -9.01 -7.96
C THR A 39 -11.33 -8.71 -7.70
N LEU A 40 -10.87 -8.83 -6.45
CA LEU A 40 -9.47 -8.63 -6.09
C LEU A 40 -8.53 -9.64 -6.76
N GLU A 41 -8.94 -10.90 -6.87
CA GLU A 41 -8.19 -11.97 -7.54
C GLU A 41 -7.98 -11.72 -9.05
N GLN A 42 -8.83 -10.89 -9.67
CA GLN A 42 -8.69 -10.48 -11.07
C GLN A 42 -7.63 -9.37 -11.27
N ILE A 43 -7.23 -8.69 -10.20
CA ILE A 43 -6.26 -7.60 -10.27
C ILE A 43 -4.84 -8.18 -10.28
N GLN A 44 -4.35 -8.49 -11.47
CA GLN A 44 -3.02 -9.08 -11.66
C GLN A 44 -1.95 -8.08 -12.09
N HIS A 45 -2.37 -6.88 -12.57
CA HIS A 45 -1.47 -5.82 -12.99
C HIS A 45 -1.75 -4.56 -12.18
N TYR A 46 -0.83 -4.18 -11.31
CA TYR A 46 -1.01 -2.99 -10.51
C TYR A 46 0.33 -2.36 -10.09
N GLN A 47 0.28 -1.08 -9.82
CA GLN A 47 1.40 -0.32 -9.29
C GLN A 47 0.95 0.45 -8.05
N LEU A 48 1.81 0.56 -7.07
CA LEU A 48 1.62 1.40 -5.91
C LEU A 48 2.87 2.19 -5.58
N THR A 49 2.64 3.35 -4.99
CA THR A 49 3.70 4.15 -4.38
C THR A 49 3.27 4.55 -2.97
N GLY A 50 4.24 4.76 -2.10
CA GLY A 50 3.93 5.14 -0.73
C GLY A 50 5.14 5.18 0.17
N LYS A 51 4.88 5.02 1.48
CA LYS A 51 5.89 4.98 2.53
C LYS A 51 5.84 3.67 3.28
N LEU A 52 7.02 3.13 3.55
CA LEU A 52 7.25 1.94 4.37
C LEU A 52 8.02 2.37 5.63
N GLY A 53 7.43 2.17 6.80
CA GLY A 53 8.12 2.27 8.09
C GLY A 53 8.51 0.88 8.58
N TYR A 54 9.76 0.68 8.93
CA TYR A 54 10.28 -0.57 9.50
C TYR A 54 10.78 -0.31 10.92
N ILE A 55 10.34 -1.11 11.88
CA ILE A 55 10.72 -1.03 13.29
C ILE A 55 11.07 -2.43 13.76
N ALA A 56 12.30 -2.60 14.20
CA ALA A 56 12.81 -3.80 14.87
C ALA A 56 13.57 -3.37 16.14
N PRO A 57 13.96 -4.29 17.03
CA PRO A 57 14.62 -3.95 18.29
C PRO A 57 15.82 -3.02 18.15
N ASP A 58 16.63 -3.24 17.11
CA ASP A 58 17.91 -2.55 16.92
C ASP A 58 17.89 -1.55 15.75
N GLN A 59 16.74 -1.39 15.07
CA GLN A 59 16.67 -0.48 13.93
C GLN A 59 15.26 0.12 13.73
N ARG A 60 15.25 1.37 13.30
CA ARG A 60 14.05 2.07 12.85
C ARG A 60 14.39 2.81 11.56
N GLN A 61 13.68 2.46 10.49
CA GLN A 61 13.92 3.00 9.16
C GLN A 61 12.62 3.42 8.49
N SER A 62 12.70 4.37 7.58
CA SER A 62 11.58 4.81 6.75
C SER A 62 12.04 4.97 5.31
N PHE A 63 11.26 4.43 4.38
CA PHE A 63 11.55 4.42 2.96
C PHE A 63 10.35 4.95 2.18
N ASN A 64 10.61 5.55 1.01
CA ASN A 64 9.61 5.59 -0.03
C ASN A 64 9.69 4.26 -0.78
N PHE A 65 8.54 3.71 -1.16
CA PHE A 65 8.49 2.48 -1.94
C PHE A 65 7.74 2.67 -3.26
N GLN A 66 8.15 1.92 -4.25
CA GLN A 66 7.45 1.69 -5.50
C GLN A 66 7.31 0.19 -5.66
N TRP A 67 6.09 -0.27 -5.84
CA TRP A 67 5.75 -1.67 -6.06
C TRP A 67 5.03 -1.81 -7.38
N GLN A 68 5.44 -2.77 -8.19
CA GLN A 68 4.81 -3.09 -9.47
C GLN A 68 4.63 -4.59 -9.55
N LYS A 69 3.42 -5.01 -9.86
CA LYS A 69 3.06 -6.42 -10.04
C LYS A 69 2.48 -6.64 -11.43
N SER A 70 2.93 -7.71 -12.06
CA SER A 70 2.32 -8.35 -13.23
C SER A 70 2.29 -9.87 -13.01
N PRO A 71 1.59 -10.68 -13.82
CA PRO A 71 1.53 -12.13 -13.63
C PRO A 71 2.90 -12.81 -13.56
N GLN A 72 3.87 -12.31 -14.33
CA GLN A 72 5.19 -12.93 -14.44
C GLN A 72 6.28 -12.22 -13.61
N LYS A 73 5.99 -11.03 -13.06
CA LYS A 73 7.04 -10.23 -12.45
C LYS A 73 6.53 -9.35 -11.33
N LEU A 74 7.31 -9.33 -10.25
CA LEU A 74 7.20 -8.34 -9.19
C LEU A 74 8.45 -7.46 -9.19
N SER A 75 8.27 -6.17 -8.94
CA SER A 75 9.37 -5.23 -8.68
C SER A 75 9.06 -4.43 -7.41
N LEU A 76 10.04 -4.35 -6.52
CA LEU A 76 10.01 -3.50 -5.32
C LEU A 76 11.25 -2.63 -5.29
N ARG A 77 11.05 -1.33 -5.33
CA ARG A 77 12.12 -0.35 -5.12
C ARG A 77 11.90 0.38 -3.81
N LEU A 78 12.93 0.39 -2.97
CA LEU A 78 12.99 1.21 -1.76
C LEU A 78 13.99 2.33 -1.95
N SER A 79 13.61 3.54 -1.55
CA SER A 79 14.49 4.70 -1.53
C SER A 79 14.41 5.43 -0.20
N ASN A 80 15.52 6.05 0.22
CA ASN A 80 15.55 6.88 1.41
C ASN A 80 14.86 8.24 1.16
N PHE A 81 14.85 9.12 2.17
CA PHE A 81 14.22 10.44 2.08
C PHE A 81 14.90 11.40 1.09
N LEU A 82 16.16 11.13 0.70
CA LEU A 82 16.89 11.86 -0.33
C LEU A 82 16.62 11.33 -1.75
N GLY A 83 15.81 10.27 -1.88
CA GLY A 83 15.52 9.64 -3.16
C GLY A 83 16.58 8.63 -3.64
N GLN A 84 17.63 8.38 -2.85
CA GLN A 84 18.64 7.39 -3.18
C GLN A 84 18.05 5.99 -3.04
N THR A 85 18.27 5.14 -4.05
CA THR A 85 17.81 3.75 -4.02
C THR A 85 18.59 2.96 -2.99
N VAL A 86 17.87 2.32 -2.07
CA VAL A 86 18.43 1.42 -1.05
C VAL A 86 18.34 -0.03 -1.52
N LEU A 87 17.25 -0.36 -2.21
CA LEU A 87 16.97 -1.70 -2.70
C LEU A 87 16.20 -1.59 -4.03
N ASN A 88 16.60 -2.39 -5.02
CA ASN A 88 15.86 -2.59 -6.25
C ASN A 88 15.72 -4.10 -6.49
N LEU A 89 14.60 -4.66 -6.01
CA LEU A 89 14.27 -6.08 -6.11
C LEU A 89 13.44 -6.34 -7.37
N GLN A 90 13.74 -7.42 -8.04
CA GLN A 90 12.90 -8.03 -9.07
C GLN A 90 12.73 -9.51 -8.74
N VAL A 91 11.51 -10.00 -8.84
CA VAL A 91 11.16 -11.43 -8.68
C VAL A 91 10.42 -11.88 -9.92
N ASP A 92 10.83 -12.98 -10.50
CA ASP A 92 10.22 -13.63 -11.65
C ASP A 92 10.36 -15.16 -11.53
N GLU A 93 10.04 -15.89 -12.58
CA GLU A 93 10.14 -17.37 -12.62
C GLU A 93 11.58 -17.89 -12.40
N GLN A 94 12.59 -17.05 -12.56
CA GLN A 94 13.99 -17.40 -12.36
C GLN A 94 14.45 -17.19 -10.91
N GLY A 95 13.61 -16.59 -10.07
CA GLY A 95 13.88 -16.26 -8.68
C GLY A 95 13.96 -14.75 -8.43
N ALA A 96 14.65 -14.39 -7.37
CA ALA A 96 14.83 -13.02 -6.93
C ALA A 96 16.19 -12.45 -7.35
N ARG A 97 16.18 -11.20 -7.79
CA ARG A 97 17.37 -10.40 -8.13
C ARG A 97 17.30 -9.05 -7.44
N VAL A 98 18.35 -8.72 -6.70
CA VAL A 98 18.55 -7.37 -6.14
C VAL A 98 19.73 -6.70 -6.83
N GLU A 99 19.53 -5.45 -7.21
CA GLU A 99 20.57 -4.54 -7.64
C GLU A 99 20.74 -3.43 -6.61
N THR A 100 21.96 -3.28 -6.11
CA THR A 100 22.33 -2.30 -5.09
C THR A 100 22.78 -0.98 -5.72
N TYR A 101 22.99 0.05 -4.90
CA TYR A 101 23.39 1.40 -5.34
C TYR A 101 24.76 1.46 -6.03
N ASP A 102 25.61 0.45 -5.84
CA ASP A 102 26.95 0.30 -6.43
C ASP A 102 26.99 -0.71 -7.61
N ASP A 103 25.83 -0.93 -8.23
CA ASP A 103 25.62 -1.80 -9.40
C ASP A 103 25.97 -3.28 -9.16
N GLN A 104 26.05 -3.70 -7.88
CA GLN A 104 26.22 -5.11 -7.56
C GLN A 104 24.90 -5.87 -7.72
N ILE A 105 24.97 -7.07 -8.30
CA ILE A 105 23.78 -7.90 -8.54
C ILE A 105 23.86 -9.15 -7.69
N TYR A 106 22.87 -9.33 -6.86
CA TYR A 106 22.69 -10.51 -6.02
C TYR A 106 21.45 -11.30 -6.49
N ARG A 107 21.49 -12.62 -6.38
CA ARG A 107 20.40 -13.51 -6.76
C ARG A 107 20.17 -14.57 -5.71
N ASP A 108 18.92 -14.94 -5.52
CA ASP A 108 18.48 -16.05 -4.67
C ASP A 108 17.16 -16.60 -5.24
N GLN A 109 16.77 -17.80 -4.85
CA GLN A 109 15.41 -18.30 -5.14
C GLN A 109 14.36 -17.67 -4.22
N ASP A 110 14.76 -17.23 -3.02
CA ASP A 110 13.91 -16.64 -1.98
C ASP A 110 14.16 -15.13 -1.84
N ALA A 111 13.16 -14.35 -2.24
CA ALA A 111 13.22 -12.89 -2.21
C ALA A 111 13.35 -12.33 -0.78
N GLN A 112 12.65 -12.92 0.20
CA GLN A 112 12.70 -12.48 1.59
C GLN A 112 14.08 -12.70 2.20
N SER A 113 14.68 -13.87 1.97
CA SER A 113 16.04 -14.17 2.40
C SER A 113 17.06 -13.25 1.75
N LEU A 114 16.91 -12.96 0.46
CA LEU A 114 17.80 -12.06 -0.26
C LEU A 114 17.77 -10.64 0.34
N ILE A 115 16.58 -10.08 0.55
CA ILE A 115 16.42 -8.76 1.17
C ILE A 115 17.01 -8.74 2.57
N ARG A 116 16.70 -9.74 3.40
CA ARG A 116 17.18 -9.82 4.78
C ARG A 116 18.72 -9.86 4.83
N ASN A 117 19.35 -10.65 3.97
CA ASN A 117 20.81 -10.79 3.93
C ASN A 117 21.51 -9.49 3.50
N LEU A 118 20.91 -8.72 2.60
CA LEU A 118 21.51 -7.50 2.06
C LEU A 118 21.21 -6.25 2.90
N THR A 119 20.05 -6.19 3.55
CA THR A 119 19.56 -4.96 4.20
C THR A 119 19.27 -5.12 5.69
N GLY A 120 19.20 -6.35 6.19
CA GLY A 120 18.70 -6.66 7.53
C GLY A 120 17.19 -6.51 7.69
N LEU A 121 16.45 -6.21 6.61
CA LEU A 121 14.99 -6.06 6.63
C LEU A 121 14.31 -7.41 6.38
N ASP A 122 13.44 -7.82 7.28
CA ASP A 122 12.63 -9.03 7.10
C ASP A 122 11.26 -8.62 6.53
N ILE A 123 11.16 -8.61 5.19
CA ILE A 123 9.96 -8.20 4.45
C ILE A 123 9.35 -9.43 3.78
N PRO A 124 8.09 -9.81 4.09
CA PRO A 124 7.42 -10.98 3.53
C PRO A 124 6.89 -10.69 2.12
N VAL A 125 7.77 -10.55 1.14
CA VAL A 125 7.46 -10.06 -0.21
C VAL A 125 6.40 -10.90 -0.92
N GLU A 126 6.51 -12.23 -0.84
CA GLU A 126 5.57 -13.13 -1.50
C GLU A 126 4.15 -13.01 -0.92
N GLN A 127 4.04 -12.91 0.41
CA GLN A 127 2.75 -12.76 1.06
C GLN A 127 2.17 -11.36 0.85
N LEU A 128 3.02 -10.34 0.74
CA LEU A 128 2.60 -8.97 0.51
C LEU A 128 1.88 -8.79 -0.84
N GLU A 129 2.15 -9.60 -1.84
CA GLU A 129 1.46 -9.53 -3.13
C GLU A 129 -0.07 -9.60 -2.95
N ASP A 130 -0.55 -10.50 -2.11
CA ASP A 130 -1.97 -10.69 -1.84
C ASP A 130 -2.48 -9.79 -0.70
N TRP A 131 -1.70 -9.68 0.37
CA TRP A 131 -2.12 -8.89 1.53
C TRP A 131 -2.28 -7.40 1.21
N ILE A 132 -1.47 -6.85 0.32
CA ILE A 132 -1.61 -5.47 -0.14
C ILE A 132 -2.95 -5.25 -0.85
N LEU A 133 -3.44 -6.22 -1.61
CA LEU A 133 -4.76 -6.17 -2.24
C LEU A 133 -5.91 -6.33 -1.25
N GLY A 134 -5.66 -6.85 -0.06
CA GLY A 134 -6.71 -7.22 0.90
C GLY A 134 -7.22 -8.64 0.71
N LEU A 135 -6.39 -9.54 0.15
CA LEU A 135 -6.68 -10.97 0.01
C LEU A 135 -6.10 -11.74 1.19
N PRO A 136 -6.87 -12.61 1.87
CA PRO A 136 -6.39 -13.41 2.99
C PRO A 136 -5.72 -14.72 2.53
N THR A 137 -5.03 -14.69 1.39
CA THR A 137 -4.42 -15.87 0.80
C THR A 137 -3.51 -16.57 1.80
N GLN A 138 -3.73 -17.87 1.99
CA GLN A 138 -3.01 -18.72 2.94
C GLN A 138 -3.07 -18.23 4.40
N ALA A 139 -3.95 -17.31 4.77
CA ALA A 139 -4.13 -16.91 6.16
C ALA A 139 -4.63 -18.12 7.00
N THR A 140 -4.13 -18.23 8.24
CA THR A 140 -4.61 -19.19 9.22
C THR A 140 -5.95 -18.74 9.79
N HIS A 141 -6.13 -17.43 9.93
CA HIS A 141 -7.35 -16.79 10.41
C HIS A 141 -7.45 -15.38 9.84
N TYR A 142 -8.68 -14.90 9.62
CA TYR A 142 -8.93 -13.49 9.26
C TYR A 142 -10.29 -13.02 9.77
N GLU A 143 -10.43 -11.73 9.94
CA GLU A 143 -11.66 -11.06 10.34
C GLU A 143 -12.02 -9.94 9.36
N LEU A 144 -13.31 -9.68 9.19
CA LEU A 144 -13.83 -8.58 8.36
C LEU A 144 -14.26 -7.41 9.25
N ASN A 145 -14.13 -6.20 8.71
CA ASN A 145 -14.66 -4.98 9.32
C ASN A 145 -16.15 -4.76 8.97
N GLU A 146 -16.71 -3.66 9.43
CA GLU A 146 -18.11 -3.29 9.20
C GLU A 146 -18.46 -3.07 7.71
N GLN A 147 -17.47 -2.80 6.86
CA GLN A 147 -17.62 -2.64 5.41
C GLN A 147 -17.46 -3.96 4.65
N ASN A 148 -17.29 -5.08 5.36
CA ASN A 148 -17.00 -6.41 4.83
C ASN A 148 -15.70 -6.48 4.01
N THR A 149 -14.69 -5.66 4.33
CA THR A 149 -13.30 -5.81 3.89
C THR A 149 -12.47 -6.40 5.02
N LEU A 150 -11.23 -6.83 4.76
CA LEU A 150 -10.38 -7.36 5.84
C LEU A 150 -10.14 -6.31 6.93
N ALA A 151 -10.32 -6.70 8.19
CA ALA A 151 -9.85 -5.96 9.36
C ALA A 151 -8.48 -6.45 9.79
N THR A 152 -8.35 -7.76 9.93
CA THR A 152 -7.11 -8.43 10.34
C THR A 152 -6.93 -9.73 9.60
N LEU A 153 -5.69 -10.18 9.50
CA LEU A 153 -5.36 -11.57 9.17
C LEU A 153 -4.14 -12.04 9.97
N THR A 154 -4.09 -13.35 10.18
CA THR A 154 -2.96 -14.03 10.82
C THR A 154 -2.47 -15.13 9.90
N LYS A 155 -1.17 -15.23 9.70
CA LYS A 155 -0.50 -16.26 8.93
C LYS A 155 0.58 -16.91 9.77
N LEU A 156 0.40 -18.20 10.06
CA LEU A 156 1.46 -19.00 10.63
C LEU A 156 2.32 -19.60 9.52
N ALA A 157 3.58 -19.18 9.47
CA ALA A 157 4.59 -19.73 8.55
C ALA A 157 5.66 -20.46 9.35
N SER A 158 5.66 -21.78 9.30
CA SER A 158 6.51 -22.66 10.14
C SER A 158 6.31 -22.40 11.64
N THR A 159 7.22 -21.66 12.28
CA THR A 159 7.15 -21.30 13.71
C THR A 159 6.95 -19.82 13.95
N VAL A 160 6.79 -19.02 12.89
CA VAL A 160 6.68 -17.56 12.96
C VAL A 160 5.31 -17.14 12.48
N GLU A 161 4.66 -16.30 13.28
CA GLU A 161 3.34 -15.78 12.99
C GLU A 161 3.42 -14.35 12.53
N TRP A 162 2.82 -14.06 11.37
CA TRP A 162 2.55 -12.72 10.89
C TRP A 162 1.14 -12.33 11.28
N HIS A 163 0.99 -11.14 11.84
CA HIS A 163 -0.30 -10.50 12.06
C HIS A 163 -0.38 -9.23 11.22
N VAL A 164 -1.43 -9.10 10.42
CA VAL A 164 -1.68 -7.94 9.56
C VAL A 164 -2.96 -7.25 10.02
N GLU A 165 -2.88 -5.94 10.22
CA GLU A 165 -3.97 -5.04 10.56
C GLU A 165 -4.23 -4.09 9.39
N TYR A 166 -5.45 -4.08 8.87
CA TYR A 166 -5.91 -3.18 7.82
C TYR A 166 -6.53 -1.95 8.44
N GLN A 167 -5.76 -0.87 8.54
CA GLN A 167 -6.14 0.32 9.30
C GLN A 167 -7.01 1.28 8.50
N ARG A 168 -6.91 1.24 7.15
CA ARG A 168 -7.68 2.13 6.28
C ARG A 168 -7.79 1.57 4.87
N TYR A 169 -8.91 1.87 4.22
CA TYR A 169 -9.20 1.58 2.83
C TYR A 169 -9.51 2.87 2.06
N GLN A 170 -9.25 2.87 0.76
CA GLN A 170 -9.70 3.92 -0.15
C GLN A 170 -10.42 3.31 -1.35
N ALA A 171 -11.39 4.03 -1.90
CA ALA A 171 -12.08 3.63 -3.11
C ALA A 171 -11.19 3.92 -4.33
N ILE A 172 -10.89 2.90 -5.12
CA ILE A 172 -10.15 2.99 -6.38
C ILE A 172 -11.08 2.57 -7.52
N GLU A 173 -11.07 3.31 -8.61
CA GLU A 173 -11.86 2.96 -9.79
C GLU A 173 -11.24 1.76 -10.51
N TRP A 174 -12.05 0.71 -10.69
CA TRP A 174 -11.69 -0.49 -11.44
C TRP A 174 -12.88 -0.91 -12.32
N GLN A 175 -12.66 -1.01 -13.64
CA GLN A 175 -13.72 -1.38 -14.60
C GLN A 175 -15.02 -0.55 -14.41
N HIS A 176 -14.88 0.77 -14.22
CA HIS A 176 -15.96 1.73 -14.00
C HIS A 176 -16.76 1.54 -12.68
N GLN A 177 -16.18 0.86 -11.71
CA GLN A 177 -16.76 0.69 -10.39
C GLN A 177 -15.73 1.03 -9.30
N PRO A 178 -16.14 1.70 -8.21
CA PRO A 178 -15.27 1.93 -7.08
C PRO A 178 -15.09 0.63 -6.28
N ILE A 179 -13.84 0.18 -6.11
CA ILE A 179 -13.50 -0.94 -5.24
C ILE A 179 -12.66 -0.45 -4.06
N PRO A 180 -12.94 -0.93 -2.84
CA PRO A 180 -12.12 -0.58 -1.67
C PRO A 180 -10.80 -1.37 -1.72
N LEU A 181 -9.67 -0.65 -1.75
CA LEU A 181 -8.34 -1.22 -1.61
C LEU A 181 -7.66 -0.67 -0.36
N PRO A 182 -6.82 -1.47 0.32
CA PRO A 182 -6.08 -0.99 1.48
C PRO A 182 -5.17 0.18 1.11
N ASP A 183 -5.13 1.22 1.94
CA ASP A 183 -4.16 2.31 1.80
C ASP A 183 -3.31 2.50 3.06
N LYS A 184 -3.63 1.78 4.15
CA LYS A 184 -2.80 1.75 5.35
C LYS A 184 -2.88 0.39 6.03
N LEU A 185 -1.72 -0.29 6.09
CA LEU A 185 -1.56 -1.60 6.69
C LEU A 185 -0.44 -1.58 7.73
N LYS A 186 -0.59 -2.41 8.75
CA LYS A 186 0.46 -2.69 9.72
C LYS A 186 0.67 -4.19 9.79
N LEU A 187 1.91 -4.63 9.56
CA LEU A 187 2.32 -6.02 9.70
C LEU A 187 3.18 -6.14 10.96
N GLN A 188 2.97 -7.20 11.71
CA GLN A 188 3.74 -7.47 12.92
C GLN A 188 4.20 -8.93 12.92
N GLN A 189 5.45 -9.12 13.32
CA GLN A 189 6.08 -10.41 13.53
C GLN A 189 7.01 -10.30 14.73
N ASN A 190 6.71 -10.98 15.83
CA ASN A 190 7.48 -10.86 17.06
C ASN A 190 7.66 -9.39 17.51
N LYS A 191 8.93 -8.91 17.50
CA LYS A 191 9.30 -7.52 17.83
C LYS A 191 9.47 -6.63 16.61
N THR A 192 9.21 -7.15 15.41
CA THR A 192 9.29 -6.40 14.15
C THR A 192 7.91 -5.89 13.75
N SER A 193 7.83 -4.65 13.32
CA SER A 193 6.63 -4.04 12.77
C SER A 193 6.96 -3.32 11.46
N ILE A 194 6.14 -3.59 10.43
CA ILE A 194 6.19 -2.91 9.14
C ILE A 194 4.89 -2.12 8.99
N GLN A 195 4.98 -0.85 8.70
CA GLN A 195 3.83 -0.01 8.39
C GLN A 195 3.90 0.44 6.94
N LEU A 196 2.86 0.13 6.18
CA LEU A 196 2.69 0.59 4.81
C LEU A 196 1.63 1.68 4.77
N VAL A 197 1.97 2.80 4.13
CA VAL A 197 1.03 3.87 3.79
C VAL A 197 1.10 4.06 2.28
N ILE A 198 0.06 3.61 1.58
CA ILE A 198 -0.04 3.68 0.13
C ILE A 198 -0.61 5.04 -0.23
N SER A 199 0.14 5.82 -0.98
CA SER A 199 -0.25 7.16 -1.41
C SER A 199 -0.98 7.16 -2.75
N GLN A 200 -0.68 6.16 -3.58
CA GLN A 200 -1.27 6.05 -4.91
C GLN A 200 -1.39 4.59 -5.34
N TRP A 201 -2.54 4.26 -5.89
CA TRP A 201 -2.83 3.04 -6.63
C TRP A 201 -2.96 3.35 -8.11
N THR A 202 -2.42 2.48 -8.96
CA THR A 202 -2.65 2.45 -10.40
C THR A 202 -2.96 1.02 -10.80
N LEU A 203 -4.21 0.76 -11.17
CA LEU A 203 -4.64 -0.54 -11.68
C LEU A 203 -4.53 -0.51 -13.21
N LEU A 204 -3.91 -1.53 -13.77
CA LEU A 204 -3.70 -1.66 -15.19
C LEU A 204 -4.64 -2.76 -15.74
N PRO A 205 -5.20 -2.59 -16.94
CA PRO A 205 -6.09 -3.57 -17.56
C PRO A 205 -5.38 -4.88 -17.92
#